data_e19e6ee557b11f8d8fa4418ece615d1b
#
_entry.id   e19e6ee557b11f8d8fa4418ece615d1b
#
_cell.length_a   1.000
_cell.length_b   1.000
_cell.length_c   1.000
_cell.angle_alpha   90.00
_cell.angle_beta   90.00
_cell.angle_gamma   90.00
#
_symmetry.space_group_name_H-M   'P 1'
#
loop_
_entity.id
_entity.type
_entity.pdbx_description
1 polymer ?
#
loop_
_entity_poly.entity_id
_entity_poly.type
_entity_poly.pdbx_seq_one_letter_code
_entity_poly.pdbx_strand_id
1 'polypeptide(L)'
;MEFRTIKEDGQIQEEIKKSRFICHAKRVYSEEEARAFINAIKKEHYKATHNCSAFIVGEHSEIKRTSDDGEPSGTAGVPMLGVLENHNLTNVCVVVTRYFGGIKLGAGGLIRAYAGSVALAVKEIGIVEIKEQAGVQIQMSYAQYQEYGNFLKEHNLVELETNFTDQVDTIIFVDKEVKEDTKAALIEFFNGKVILTDQGLREVEVPVYLV
;
A
#
# COMPACT_ATOMS: atom_id res chain seq x y z
N MET A 1 -12.36 10.49 -2.25
CA MET A 1 -11.10 10.75 -2.97
C MET A 1 -10.39 9.43 -3.17
N GLU A 2 -9.60 9.28 -4.24
CA GLU A 2 -8.95 8.01 -4.55
C GLU A 2 -7.47 8.26 -4.74
N PHE A 3 -6.63 7.56 -3.97
CA PHE A 3 -5.18 7.60 -4.12
C PHE A 3 -4.56 6.26 -3.72
N ARG A 4 -3.35 5.99 -4.20
CA ARG A 4 -2.61 4.77 -3.84
C ARG A 4 -1.50 5.07 -2.87
N THR A 5 -1.31 4.16 -1.91
CA THR A 5 -0.20 4.20 -0.97
C THR A 5 0.28 2.78 -0.64
N ILE A 6 1.34 2.64 0.13
CA ILE A 6 1.79 1.33 0.61
C ILE A 6 0.76 0.73 1.58
N LYS A 7 0.63 -0.59 1.59
CA LYS A 7 -0.34 -1.29 2.44
C LYS A 7 -0.09 -1.05 3.94
N GLU A 8 1.17 -1.07 4.34
CA GLU A 8 1.60 -0.90 5.73
C GLU A 8 3.02 -0.35 5.80
N ASP A 9 3.45 0.12 6.96
CA ASP A 9 4.84 0.48 7.23
C ASP A 9 5.69 -0.79 7.24
N GLY A 10 6.92 -0.72 6.68
CA GLY A 10 7.78 -1.89 6.63
C GLY A 10 9.21 -1.59 6.24
N GLN A 11 10.02 -2.63 6.27
CA GLN A 11 11.41 -2.55 5.79
C GLN A 11 11.83 -3.83 5.09
N ILE A 12 12.67 -3.68 4.07
CA ILE A 12 13.26 -4.77 3.31
C ILE A 12 14.77 -4.54 3.21
N GLN A 13 15.54 -5.61 3.32
CA GLN A 13 16.99 -5.57 3.20
C GLN A 13 17.47 -6.45 2.07
N GLU A 14 18.46 -5.97 1.33
CA GLU A 14 19.18 -6.74 0.32
C GLU A 14 20.68 -6.44 0.35
N GLU A 15 21.48 -7.30 -0.24
CA GLU A 15 22.91 -7.10 -0.41
C GLU A 15 23.26 -7.04 -1.90
N ILE A 16 23.94 -5.98 -2.31
CA ILE A 16 24.40 -5.75 -3.69
C ILE A 16 25.90 -5.45 -3.66
N LYS A 17 26.71 -6.30 -4.27
CA LYS A 17 28.19 -6.15 -4.29
C LYS A 17 28.77 -5.85 -2.91
N LYS A 18 28.39 -6.64 -1.90
CA LYS A 18 28.76 -6.50 -0.49
C LYS A 18 28.29 -5.22 0.20
N SER A 19 27.63 -4.29 -0.49
CA SER A 19 26.92 -3.19 0.15
C SER A 19 25.56 -3.69 0.62
N ARG A 20 25.21 -3.33 1.85
CA ARG A 20 23.88 -3.63 2.43
C ARG A 20 22.97 -2.44 2.22
N PHE A 21 21.84 -2.67 1.60
CA PHE A 21 20.77 -1.71 1.38
C PHE A 21 19.56 -2.09 2.22
N ILE A 22 19.04 -1.14 3.02
CA ILE A 22 17.84 -1.33 3.83
C ILE A 22 16.85 -0.25 3.41
N CYS A 23 15.77 -0.64 2.77
CA CYS A 23 14.67 0.26 2.42
C CYS A 23 13.64 0.25 3.55
N HIS A 24 13.45 1.40 4.20
CA HIS A 24 12.39 1.66 5.16
C HIS A 24 11.30 2.44 4.45
N ALA A 25 10.06 1.98 4.56
CA ALA A 25 8.90 2.63 3.97
C ALA A 25 7.85 2.91 5.04
N LYS A 26 7.25 4.10 4.99
CA LYS A 26 6.26 4.55 5.97
C LYS A 26 5.18 5.40 5.29
N ARG A 27 3.92 5.19 5.70
CA ARG A 27 2.84 6.13 5.38
C ARG A 27 3.06 7.45 6.12
N VAL A 28 2.94 8.55 5.40
CA VAL A 28 3.09 9.91 5.94
C VAL A 28 2.05 10.82 5.29
N TYR A 29 1.44 11.69 6.07
CA TYR A 29 0.37 12.56 5.59
C TYR A 29 0.76 14.05 5.58
N SER A 30 1.99 14.36 5.96
CA SER A 30 2.56 15.69 5.90
C SER A 30 4.05 15.67 5.62
N GLU A 31 4.60 16.78 5.12
CA GLU A 31 6.04 16.94 4.96
C GLU A 31 6.77 16.85 6.30
N GLU A 32 6.13 17.30 7.39
CA GLU A 32 6.69 17.24 8.74
C GLU A 32 6.84 15.79 9.21
N GLU A 33 5.83 14.95 9.02
CA GLU A 33 5.90 13.50 9.32
C GLU A 33 6.99 12.80 8.50
N ALA A 34 7.10 13.11 7.21
CA ALA A 34 8.15 12.56 6.36
C ALA A 34 9.54 12.93 6.87
N ARG A 35 9.76 14.20 7.21
CA ARG A 35 11.05 14.68 7.77
C ARG A 35 11.37 14.06 9.13
N ALA A 36 10.36 13.90 10.00
CA ALA A 36 10.52 13.24 11.29
C ALA A 36 10.94 11.77 11.10
N PHE A 37 10.32 11.05 10.17
CA PHE A 37 10.69 9.68 9.84
C PHE A 37 12.12 9.58 9.29
N ILE A 38 12.50 10.42 8.33
CA ILE A 38 13.86 10.46 7.78
C ILE A 38 14.89 10.69 8.89
N ASN A 39 14.62 11.62 9.79
CA ASN A 39 15.53 11.93 10.90
C ASN A 39 15.63 10.76 11.90
N ALA A 40 14.53 10.05 12.15
CA ALA A 40 14.54 8.86 13.01
C ALA A 40 15.42 7.75 12.42
N ILE A 41 15.29 7.46 11.12
CA ILE A 41 16.13 6.47 10.44
C ILE A 41 17.60 6.89 10.42
N LYS A 42 17.90 8.17 10.12
CA LYS A 42 19.28 8.68 10.19
C LYS A 42 19.90 8.53 11.58
N LYS A 43 19.12 8.72 12.63
CA LYS A 43 19.57 8.57 14.02
C LYS A 43 19.80 7.09 14.36
N GLU A 44 18.92 6.21 13.93
CA GLU A 44 19.03 4.77 14.15
C GLU A 44 20.25 4.20 13.39
N HIS A 45 20.40 4.59 12.13
CA HIS A 45 21.49 4.15 11.25
C HIS A 45 22.63 5.19 11.12
N TYR A 46 23.02 5.83 12.23
CA TYR A 46 24.03 6.89 12.22
C TYR A 46 25.42 6.44 11.76
N LYS A 47 25.69 5.13 11.76
CA LYS A 47 26.93 4.52 11.24
C LYS A 47 26.87 4.18 9.75
N ALA A 48 25.71 4.32 9.13
CA ALA A 48 25.57 4.05 7.70
C ALA A 48 26.35 5.07 6.87
N THR A 49 26.75 4.65 5.69
CA THR A 49 27.46 5.54 4.76
C THR A 49 26.51 6.61 4.23
N HIS A 50 25.27 6.23 3.88
CA HIS A 50 24.24 7.12 3.35
C HIS A 50 22.85 6.68 3.82
N ASN A 51 21.95 7.64 4.02
CA ASN A 51 20.52 7.43 4.26
C ASN A 51 19.76 8.30 3.25
N CYS A 52 19.67 7.84 2.03
CA CYS A 52 18.99 8.54 0.95
C CYS A 52 17.48 8.46 1.11
N SER A 53 16.75 9.49 0.69
CA SER A 53 15.31 9.53 0.91
C SER A 53 14.54 10.08 -0.27
N ALA A 54 13.27 9.64 -0.38
CA ALA A 54 12.28 10.22 -1.26
C ALA A 54 10.91 10.15 -0.57
N PHE A 55 10.08 11.17 -0.77
CA PHE A 55 8.70 11.12 -0.32
C PHE A 55 7.77 11.89 -1.25
N ILE A 56 6.51 11.47 -1.23
CA ILE A 56 5.40 12.14 -1.89
C ILE A 56 4.30 12.28 -0.85
N VAL A 57 3.74 13.49 -0.72
CA VAL A 57 2.69 13.81 0.24
C VAL A 57 1.60 14.64 -0.46
N GLY A 58 0.37 14.43 0.00
CA GLY A 58 -0.83 15.05 -0.51
C GLY A 58 -1.60 14.12 -1.45
N GLU A 59 -2.93 14.20 -1.39
CA GLU A 59 -3.81 13.30 -2.16
C GLU A 59 -3.61 13.40 -3.69
N HIS A 60 -3.14 14.56 -4.15
CA HIS A 60 -2.79 14.80 -5.55
C HIS A 60 -1.25 14.85 -5.76
N SER A 61 -0.46 14.29 -4.83
CA SER A 61 1.01 14.27 -4.91
C SER A 61 1.64 15.67 -5.01
N GLU A 62 1.11 16.63 -4.25
CA GLU A 62 1.49 18.05 -4.33
C GLU A 62 2.90 18.33 -3.86
N ILE A 63 3.39 17.54 -2.91
CA ILE A 63 4.71 17.72 -2.33
C ILE A 63 5.59 16.52 -2.64
N LYS A 64 6.68 16.74 -3.35
CA LYS A 64 7.70 15.74 -3.65
C LYS A 64 9.07 16.23 -3.23
N ARG A 65 9.84 15.39 -2.54
CA ARG A 65 11.21 15.72 -2.12
C ARG A 65 12.11 14.51 -2.23
N THR A 66 13.39 14.77 -2.50
CA THR A 66 14.44 13.75 -2.57
C THR A 66 15.71 14.21 -1.88
N SER A 67 16.53 13.26 -1.46
CA SER A 67 17.88 13.51 -0.93
C SER A 67 18.81 12.36 -1.28
N ASP A 68 19.96 12.69 -1.85
CA ASP A 68 21.04 11.73 -2.12
C ASP A 68 21.94 11.48 -0.90
N ASP A 69 21.82 12.28 0.16
CA ASP A 69 22.55 12.13 1.44
C ASP A 69 24.06 11.81 1.27
N GLY A 70 24.72 12.52 0.34
CA GLY A 70 26.14 12.37 0.04
C GLY A 70 26.52 11.33 -1.01
N GLU A 71 25.56 10.59 -1.57
CA GLU A 71 25.79 9.85 -2.82
C GLU A 71 25.99 10.83 -3.99
N PRO A 72 26.60 10.42 -5.11
CA PRO A 72 26.68 11.27 -6.29
C PRO A 72 25.33 11.81 -6.72
N SER A 73 25.26 13.09 -7.06
CA SER A 73 24.01 13.79 -7.38
C SER A 73 23.15 13.03 -8.40
N GLY A 74 21.88 12.84 -8.06
CA GLY A 74 20.87 12.18 -8.91
C GLY A 74 20.97 10.66 -8.98
N THR A 75 21.84 10.02 -8.15
CA THR A 75 22.03 8.56 -8.23
C THR A 75 21.19 7.78 -7.21
N ALA A 76 20.53 8.44 -6.28
CA ALA A 76 19.76 7.80 -5.22
C ALA A 76 18.33 8.37 -5.10
N GLY A 77 18.16 9.58 -4.62
CA GLY A 77 16.86 10.15 -4.31
C GLY A 77 15.91 10.22 -5.51
N VAL A 78 16.38 10.69 -6.66
CA VAL A 78 15.58 10.79 -7.88
C VAL A 78 15.15 9.41 -8.41
N PRO A 79 16.03 8.40 -8.53
CA PRO A 79 15.62 7.03 -8.87
C PRO A 79 14.59 6.43 -7.90
N MET A 80 14.71 6.68 -6.59
CA MET A 80 13.75 6.25 -5.58
C MET A 80 12.37 6.90 -5.80
N LEU A 81 12.35 8.22 -6.02
CA LEU A 81 11.12 8.96 -6.31
C LEU A 81 10.44 8.41 -7.57
N GLY A 82 11.20 8.13 -8.62
CA GLY A 82 10.67 7.56 -9.86
C GLY A 82 9.93 6.25 -9.67
N VAL A 83 10.36 5.40 -8.73
CA VAL A 83 9.62 4.17 -8.40
C VAL A 83 8.27 4.48 -7.77
N LEU A 84 8.22 5.43 -6.81
CA LEU A 84 6.95 5.83 -6.19
C LEU A 84 5.99 6.40 -7.23
N GLU A 85 6.48 7.25 -8.13
CA GLU A 85 5.69 7.85 -9.21
C GLU A 85 5.18 6.82 -10.21
N ASN A 86 6.01 5.85 -10.61
CA ASN A 86 5.62 4.79 -11.55
C ASN A 86 4.49 3.90 -11.02
N HIS A 87 4.38 3.77 -9.70
CA HIS A 87 3.28 3.05 -9.04
C HIS A 87 2.11 3.98 -8.65
N ASN A 88 2.17 5.27 -9.00
CA ASN A 88 1.19 6.30 -8.63
C ASN A 88 0.97 6.38 -7.10
N LEU A 89 2.04 6.18 -6.32
CA LEU A 89 1.97 6.24 -4.86
C LEU A 89 2.05 7.67 -4.37
N THR A 90 1.27 7.98 -3.35
CA THR A 90 1.35 9.20 -2.56
C THR A 90 1.23 8.89 -1.06
N ASN A 91 1.40 9.91 -0.23
CA ASN A 91 1.38 9.77 1.22
C ASN A 91 2.35 8.69 1.73
N VAL A 92 3.54 8.67 1.15
CA VAL A 92 4.59 7.68 1.42
C VAL A 92 5.97 8.34 1.49
N CYS A 93 6.75 7.89 2.46
CA CYS A 93 8.16 8.22 2.59
C CYS A 93 9.00 6.93 2.57
N VAL A 94 10.07 6.93 1.78
CA VAL A 94 11.06 5.84 1.75
C VAL A 94 12.44 6.38 2.10
N VAL A 95 13.16 5.63 2.93
CA VAL A 95 14.57 5.89 3.25
C VAL A 95 15.36 4.64 2.93
N VAL A 96 16.35 4.74 2.06
CA VAL A 96 17.28 3.65 1.77
C VAL A 96 18.61 3.92 2.47
N THR A 97 18.87 3.12 3.48
CA THR A 97 20.10 3.11 4.25
C THR A 97 21.13 2.23 3.59
N ARG A 98 22.30 2.75 3.29
CA ARG A 98 23.40 1.99 2.68
C ARG A 98 24.60 1.90 3.60
N TYR A 99 25.08 0.69 3.83
CA TYR A 99 26.38 0.37 4.39
C TYR A 99 27.31 -0.08 3.26
N PHE A 100 28.36 0.70 2.98
CA PHE A 100 29.30 0.40 1.90
C PHE A 100 30.10 -0.89 2.17
N GLY A 101 30.16 -1.78 1.20
CA GLY A 101 30.83 -3.07 1.30
C GLY A 101 32.22 -3.13 0.66
N GLY A 102 32.84 -1.99 0.37
CA GLY A 102 34.18 -1.91 -0.21
C GLY A 102 34.25 -2.02 -1.74
N ILE A 103 33.13 -2.37 -2.41
CA ILE A 103 33.06 -2.45 -3.87
C ILE A 103 32.20 -1.33 -4.42
N LYS A 104 32.79 -0.48 -5.27
CA LYS A 104 32.06 0.63 -5.92
C LYS A 104 31.05 0.09 -6.95
N LEU A 105 29.84 0.63 -6.94
CA LEU A 105 28.79 0.28 -7.89
C LEU A 105 28.87 1.08 -9.20
N GLY A 106 29.44 2.28 -9.14
CA GLY A 106 29.37 3.29 -10.21
C GLY A 106 27.98 3.96 -10.27
N ALA A 107 27.85 5.06 -11.00
CA ALA A 107 26.60 5.84 -11.06
C ALA A 107 25.41 4.99 -11.53
N GLY A 108 25.53 4.26 -12.63
CA GLY A 108 24.46 3.39 -13.13
C GLY A 108 24.13 2.22 -12.19
N GLY A 109 25.11 1.71 -11.44
CA GLY A 109 24.90 0.68 -10.40
C GLY A 109 24.16 1.23 -9.20
N LEU A 110 24.45 2.46 -8.77
CA LEU A 110 23.74 3.14 -7.69
C LEU A 110 22.29 3.41 -8.04
N ILE A 111 22.03 3.97 -9.23
CA ILE A 111 20.67 4.21 -9.73
C ILE A 111 19.83 2.93 -9.66
N ARG A 112 20.38 1.81 -10.18
CA ARG A 112 19.67 0.53 -10.15
C ARG A 112 19.49 -0.02 -8.73
N ALA A 113 20.48 0.13 -7.86
CA ALA A 113 20.41 -0.34 -6.48
C ALA A 113 19.34 0.41 -5.68
N TYR A 114 19.34 1.73 -5.70
CA TYR A 114 18.37 2.53 -4.96
C TYR A 114 16.94 2.35 -5.49
N ALA A 115 16.74 2.39 -6.82
CA ALA A 115 15.44 2.11 -7.42
C ALA A 115 14.98 0.67 -7.13
N GLY A 116 15.87 -0.30 -7.26
CA GLY A 116 15.58 -1.73 -7.01
C GLY A 116 15.16 -1.99 -5.57
N SER A 117 15.86 -1.38 -4.59
CA SER A 117 15.51 -1.52 -3.17
C SER A 117 14.12 -0.97 -2.85
N VAL A 118 13.75 0.17 -3.44
CA VAL A 118 12.39 0.72 -3.26
C VAL A 118 11.36 -0.15 -3.97
N ALA A 119 11.63 -0.60 -5.19
CA ALA A 119 10.71 -1.46 -5.94
C ALA A 119 10.46 -2.79 -5.21
N LEU A 120 11.52 -3.39 -4.64
CA LEU A 120 11.41 -4.60 -3.83
C LEU A 120 10.56 -4.35 -2.58
N ALA A 121 10.79 -3.24 -1.87
CA ALA A 121 10.00 -2.89 -0.69
C ALA A 121 8.52 -2.68 -1.03
N VAL A 122 8.22 -1.94 -2.08
CA VAL A 122 6.82 -1.73 -2.55
C VAL A 122 6.16 -3.04 -2.92
N LYS A 123 6.87 -3.96 -3.57
CA LYS A 123 6.36 -5.28 -3.94
C LYS A 123 6.04 -6.16 -2.73
N GLU A 124 6.95 -6.22 -1.75
CA GLU A 124 6.80 -7.08 -0.56
C GLU A 124 5.78 -6.53 0.44
N ILE A 125 5.76 -5.21 0.65
CA ILE A 125 4.80 -4.54 1.53
C ILE A 125 3.40 -4.53 0.90
N GLY A 126 3.32 -4.38 -0.43
CA GLY A 126 2.07 -4.27 -1.18
C GLY A 126 1.56 -2.83 -1.28
N ILE A 127 0.60 -2.64 -2.17
CA ILE A 127 -0.07 -1.37 -2.45
C ILE A 127 -1.54 -1.51 -2.13
N VAL A 128 -2.15 -0.46 -1.59
CA VAL A 128 -3.59 -0.30 -1.47
C VAL A 128 -4.05 0.97 -2.17
N GLU A 129 -5.26 0.92 -2.67
CA GLU A 129 -5.99 2.09 -3.14
C GLU A 129 -6.98 2.52 -2.06
N ILE A 130 -6.82 3.74 -1.57
CA ILE A 130 -7.74 4.34 -0.62
C ILE A 130 -8.87 4.94 -1.44
N LYS A 131 -10.09 4.46 -1.26
CA LYS A 131 -11.26 4.97 -1.98
C LYS A 131 -12.55 4.86 -1.18
N GLU A 132 -13.53 5.69 -1.52
CA GLU A 132 -14.85 5.66 -0.91
C GLU A 132 -15.71 4.62 -1.62
N GLN A 133 -16.17 3.63 -0.86
CA GLN A 133 -17.07 2.58 -1.35
C GLN A 133 -18.38 2.55 -0.58
N ALA A 134 -19.41 1.99 -1.19
CA ALA A 134 -20.72 1.76 -0.59
C ALA A 134 -20.75 0.44 0.15
N GLY A 135 -21.16 0.49 1.42
CA GLY A 135 -21.33 -0.68 2.26
C GLY A 135 -22.69 -1.35 2.06
N VAL A 136 -22.69 -2.68 2.00
CA VAL A 136 -23.89 -3.51 2.00
C VAL A 136 -23.76 -4.53 3.12
N GLN A 137 -24.61 -4.42 4.13
CA GLN A 137 -24.74 -5.45 5.16
C GLN A 137 -25.63 -6.58 4.62
N ILE A 138 -25.17 -7.80 4.87
CA ILE A 138 -25.83 -9.03 4.42
C ILE A 138 -26.13 -9.86 5.65
N GLN A 139 -27.41 -10.14 5.88
CA GLN A 139 -27.86 -11.04 6.93
C GLN A 139 -28.33 -12.35 6.33
N MET A 140 -27.76 -13.46 6.80
CA MET A 140 -27.98 -14.78 6.24
C MET A 140 -27.94 -15.88 7.31
N SER A 141 -28.46 -17.06 6.98
CA SER A 141 -28.32 -18.23 7.83
C SER A 141 -26.92 -18.85 7.77
N TYR A 142 -26.54 -19.66 8.73
CA TYR A 142 -25.29 -20.41 8.72
C TYR A 142 -25.12 -21.32 7.50
N ALA A 143 -26.19 -21.91 7.01
CA ALA A 143 -26.15 -22.74 5.79
C ALA A 143 -25.80 -21.89 4.55
N GLN A 144 -26.39 -20.71 4.44
CA GLN A 144 -26.09 -19.78 3.35
C GLN A 144 -24.64 -19.26 3.44
N TYR A 145 -24.14 -19.00 4.65
CA TYR A 145 -22.78 -18.54 4.86
C TYR A 145 -21.73 -19.55 4.37
N GLN A 146 -22.01 -20.86 4.46
CA GLN A 146 -21.10 -21.88 3.91
C GLN A 146 -20.92 -21.77 2.40
N GLU A 147 -21.93 -21.31 1.67
CA GLU A 147 -21.89 -21.13 0.22
C GLU A 147 -21.39 -19.71 -0.18
N TYR A 148 -21.48 -18.74 0.74
CA TYR A 148 -21.18 -17.34 0.49
C TYR A 148 -19.74 -17.09 0.02
N GLY A 149 -18.78 -17.90 0.49
CA GLY A 149 -17.39 -17.82 0.04
C GLY A 149 -17.19 -18.03 -1.48
N ASN A 150 -18.11 -18.76 -2.13
CA ASN A 150 -18.09 -18.93 -3.58
C ASN A 150 -18.51 -17.64 -4.30
N PHE A 151 -19.55 -16.99 -3.79
CA PHE A 151 -20.00 -15.68 -4.29
C PHE A 151 -18.88 -14.63 -4.18
N LEU A 152 -18.22 -14.53 -3.03
CA LEU A 152 -17.12 -13.60 -2.81
C LEU A 152 -15.99 -13.81 -3.81
N LYS A 153 -15.61 -15.07 -4.08
CA LYS A 153 -14.56 -15.40 -5.06
C LYS A 153 -14.96 -15.05 -6.49
N GLU A 154 -16.17 -15.37 -6.88
CA GLU A 154 -16.68 -15.12 -8.23
C GLU A 154 -16.73 -13.62 -8.55
N HIS A 155 -17.08 -12.81 -7.55
CA HIS A 155 -17.21 -11.36 -7.70
C HIS A 155 -15.97 -10.57 -7.23
N ASN A 156 -14.87 -11.26 -6.84
CA ASN A 156 -13.65 -10.63 -6.28
C ASN A 156 -13.94 -9.69 -5.10
N LEU A 157 -14.85 -10.11 -4.21
CA LEU A 157 -15.24 -9.34 -3.04
C LEU A 157 -14.57 -9.90 -1.79
N VAL A 158 -14.41 -9.03 -0.78
CA VAL A 158 -13.91 -9.40 0.55
C VAL A 158 -14.98 -8.99 1.56
N GLU A 159 -15.34 -9.93 2.44
CA GLU A 159 -16.20 -9.62 3.57
C GLU A 159 -15.41 -8.91 4.67
N LEU A 160 -16.09 -7.99 5.36
CA LEU A 160 -15.58 -7.28 6.52
C LEU A 160 -16.60 -7.37 7.66
N GLU A 161 -16.12 -7.24 8.88
CA GLU A 161 -16.99 -7.12 10.08
C GLU A 161 -18.03 -8.25 10.20
N THR A 162 -17.59 -9.51 10.04
CA THR A 162 -18.48 -10.66 10.17
C THR A 162 -18.78 -10.99 11.62
N ASN A 163 -20.07 -11.02 11.97
CA ASN A 163 -20.58 -11.35 13.29
C ASN A 163 -21.43 -12.63 13.24
N PHE A 164 -21.22 -13.51 14.20
CA PHE A 164 -21.92 -14.78 14.35
C PHE A 164 -22.80 -14.74 15.60
N THR A 165 -24.13 -14.73 15.40
CA THR A 165 -25.16 -14.77 16.45
C THR A 165 -26.11 -15.93 16.18
N ASP A 166 -27.39 -15.74 16.25
CA ASP A 166 -28.43 -16.65 15.74
C ASP A 166 -28.48 -16.68 14.20
N GLN A 167 -27.90 -15.66 13.58
CA GLN A 167 -27.66 -15.53 12.14
C GLN A 167 -26.22 -15.05 11.91
N VAL A 168 -25.83 -14.98 10.65
CA VAL A 168 -24.54 -14.38 10.25
C VAL A 168 -24.81 -13.04 9.61
N ASP A 169 -24.18 -12.01 10.17
CA ASP A 169 -24.18 -10.66 9.64
C ASP A 169 -22.77 -10.33 9.14
N THR A 170 -22.64 -9.90 7.90
CA THR A 170 -21.38 -9.47 7.32
C THR A 170 -21.56 -8.22 6.47
N ILE A 171 -20.49 -7.48 6.23
CA ILE A 171 -20.51 -6.29 5.38
C ILE A 171 -19.52 -6.48 4.24
N ILE A 172 -19.93 -6.13 3.03
CA ILE A 172 -19.05 -5.93 1.89
C ILE A 172 -19.06 -4.47 1.49
N PHE A 173 -17.95 -4.03 0.91
CA PHE A 173 -17.83 -2.70 0.30
C PHE A 173 -17.59 -2.85 -1.19
N VAL A 174 -18.32 -2.07 -1.98
CA VAL A 174 -18.25 -2.11 -3.44
C VAL A 174 -18.27 -0.67 -3.99
N ASP A 175 -17.77 -0.50 -5.20
CA ASP A 175 -17.86 0.80 -5.87
C ASP A 175 -19.33 1.20 -6.03
N LYS A 176 -19.61 2.49 -5.88
CA LYS A 176 -21.00 3.03 -5.87
C LYS A 176 -21.80 2.61 -7.10
N GLU A 177 -21.11 2.58 -8.24
CA GLU A 177 -21.69 2.31 -9.55
C GLU A 177 -22.20 0.87 -9.69
N VAL A 178 -21.57 -0.08 -8.98
CA VAL A 178 -21.92 -1.51 -9.04
C VAL A 178 -22.72 -1.99 -7.85
N LYS A 179 -23.05 -1.12 -6.88
CA LYS A 179 -23.75 -1.51 -5.64
C LYS A 179 -25.07 -2.21 -5.92
N GLU A 180 -25.91 -1.65 -6.75
CA GLU A 180 -27.25 -2.22 -7.03
C GLU A 180 -27.16 -3.54 -7.81
N ASP A 181 -26.20 -3.64 -8.75
CA ASP A 181 -25.95 -4.89 -9.47
C ASP A 181 -25.43 -5.98 -8.53
N THR A 182 -24.56 -5.63 -7.59
CA THR A 182 -24.07 -6.57 -6.56
C THR A 182 -25.19 -7.02 -5.64
N LYS A 183 -26.09 -6.13 -5.23
CA LYS A 183 -27.28 -6.50 -4.42
C LYS A 183 -28.21 -7.44 -5.19
N ALA A 184 -28.44 -7.16 -6.47
CA ALA A 184 -29.26 -8.04 -7.33
C ALA A 184 -28.63 -9.44 -7.46
N ALA A 185 -27.32 -9.51 -7.69
CA ALA A 185 -26.60 -10.79 -7.74
C ALA A 185 -26.67 -11.57 -6.42
N LEU A 186 -26.54 -10.90 -5.27
CA LEU A 186 -26.74 -11.54 -3.95
C LEU A 186 -28.14 -12.10 -3.76
N ILE A 187 -29.16 -11.35 -4.17
CA ILE A 187 -30.56 -11.80 -4.09
C ILE A 187 -30.77 -13.04 -4.97
N GLU A 188 -30.24 -13.04 -6.18
CA GLU A 188 -30.29 -14.18 -7.10
C GLU A 188 -29.55 -15.39 -6.54
N PHE A 189 -28.32 -15.23 -6.08
CA PHE A 189 -27.48 -16.29 -5.51
C PHE A 189 -28.17 -17.00 -4.34
N PHE A 190 -28.86 -16.26 -3.47
CA PHE A 190 -29.58 -16.81 -2.33
C PHE A 190 -31.07 -17.05 -2.60
N ASN A 191 -31.52 -17.04 -3.84
CA ASN A 191 -32.92 -17.28 -4.24
C ASN A 191 -33.94 -16.39 -3.48
N GLY A 192 -33.58 -15.13 -3.27
CA GLY A 192 -34.37 -14.13 -2.56
C GLY A 192 -34.42 -14.30 -1.04
N LYS A 193 -33.67 -15.24 -0.47
CA LYS A 193 -33.68 -15.54 0.98
C LYS A 193 -32.54 -14.89 1.74
N VAL A 194 -32.25 -13.64 1.45
CA VAL A 194 -31.20 -12.83 2.09
C VAL A 194 -31.76 -11.45 2.43
N ILE A 195 -31.33 -10.88 3.54
CA ILE A 195 -31.69 -9.51 3.91
C ILE A 195 -30.47 -8.62 3.66
N LEU A 196 -30.67 -7.57 2.86
CA LEU A 196 -29.64 -6.60 2.51
C LEU A 196 -30.00 -5.24 3.07
N THR A 197 -29.02 -4.59 3.73
CA THR A 197 -29.19 -3.26 4.30
C THR A 197 -28.03 -2.36 3.86
N ASP A 198 -28.35 -1.16 3.37
CA ASP A 198 -27.32 -0.19 2.99
C ASP A 198 -26.60 0.36 4.24
N GLN A 199 -25.27 0.37 4.20
CA GLN A 199 -24.40 0.84 5.29
C GLN A 199 -23.74 2.20 4.99
N GLY A 200 -24.24 2.90 3.95
CA GLY A 200 -23.68 4.19 3.56
C GLY A 200 -22.34 4.08 2.86
N LEU A 201 -21.59 5.18 2.88
CA LEU A 201 -20.28 5.28 2.25
C LEU A 201 -19.20 5.25 3.32
N ARG A 202 -18.10 4.55 3.01
CA ARG A 202 -16.91 4.49 3.86
C ARG A 202 -15.66 4.53 3.00
N GLU A 203 -14.63 5.19 3.50
CA GLU A 203 -13.29 5.06 2.95
C GLU A 203 -12.72 3.69 3.31
N VAL A 204 -12.24 2.97 2.31
CA VAL A 204 -11.72 1.61 2.44
C VAL A 204 -10.38 1.48 1.74
N GLU A 205 -9.59 0.51 2.18
CA GLU A 205 -8.32 0.12 1.57
C GLU A 205 -8.53 -1.10 0.67
N VAL A 206 -8.41 -0.90 -0.64
CA VAL A 206 -8.55 -1.98 -1.62
C VAL A 206 -7.17 -2.43 -2.07
N PRO A 207 -6.79 -3.72 -1.89
CA PRO A 207 -5.50 -4.22 -2.36
C PRO A 207 -5.32 -4.05 -3.87
N VAL A 208 -4.15 -3.55 -4.28
CA VAL A 208 -3.75 -3.45 -5.69
C VAL A 208 -2.72 -4.53 -5.97
N TYR A 209 -3.04 -5.46 -6.85
CA TYR A 209 -2.12 -6.52 -7.27
C TYR A 209 -1.23 -6.00 -8.39
N LEU A 210 0.10 -6.04 -8.17
CA LEU A 210 1.07 -5.75 -9.20
C LEU A 210 1.15 -6.95 -10.16
N VAL A 211 0.82 -6.74 -11.41
CA VAL A 211 0.89 -7.75 -12.48
C VAL A 211 2.33 -7.88 -13.00
#